data_268895973bb51e1710aad2542f5e2ea9
#
_entry.id   268895973bb51e1710aad2542f5e2ea9
#
_cell.length_a   1.000
_cell.length_b   1.000
_cell.length_c   1.000
_cell.angle_alpha   90.00
_cell.angle_beta   90.00
_cell.angle_gamma   90.00
#
_symmetry.space_group_name_H-M   'P 1'
#
loop_
_entity.id
_entity.type
_entity.pdbx_description
1 polymer ?
#
loop_
_entity_poly.entity_id
_entity_poly.type
_entity_poly.pdbx_seq_one_letter_code
_entity_poly.pdbx_strand_id
1 'polypeptide(L)'
;MNNLIKLLLVFLLSDFSYSQILKKEFPGEGTVDIVENLGSPILLESEFLNENGEKVVLKDFFSKNIPTIITLNYFECPMLCTLVLNGLGDSLKNLSLKAGNDYQIITIDINPHETYQLAHQKKKNYVQKYGIDNL
;
A
#
# COMPACT_ATOMS: atom_id res chain seq x y z
N MET A 1 0.65 -10.87 -59.54
CA MET A 1 1.12 -10.89 -58.13
C MET A 1 -0.11 -10.96 -57.28
N ASN A 2 -0.40 -12.16 -56.79
CA ASN A 2 -1.74 -12.56 -56.26
C ASN A 2 -2.13 -11.73 -55.02
N ASN A 3 -3.39 -11.30 -54.93
CA ASN A 3 -3.97 -10.58 -53.81
C ASN A 3 -3.77 -11.32 -52.47
N LEU A 4 -3.63 -12.66 -52.55
CA LEU A 4 -3.31 -13.52 -51.40
C LEU A 4 -1.93 -13.20 -50.77
N ILE A 5 -0.92 -12.91 -51.61
CA ILE A 5 0.44 -12.57 -51.17
C ILE A 5 0.45 -11.19 -50.49
N LYS A 6 -0.34 -10.24 -50.99
CA LYS A 6 -0.47 -8.93 -50.38
C LYS A 6 -1.15 -8.99 -49.01
N LEU A 7 -2.18 -9.86 -48.88
CA LEU A 7 -2.86 -10.08 -47.61
C LEU A 7 -1.95 -10.74 -46.59
N LEU A 8 -1.13 -11.69 -47.00
CA LEU A 8 -0.16 -12.39 -46.15
C LEU A 8 0.96 -11.45 -45.67
N LEU A 9 1.37 -10.50 -46.53
CA LEU A 9 2.40 -9.50 -46.19
C LEU A 9 1.89 -8.47 -45.19
N VAL A 10 0.61 -8.08 -45.25
CA VAL A 10 -0.03 -7.19 -44.29
C VAL A 10 -0.17 -7.89 -42.92
N PHE A 11 -0.46 -9.18 -42.89
CA PHE A 11 -0.57 -9.94 -41.65
C PHE A 11 0.77 -10.14 -40.95
N LEU A 12 1.88 -10.27 -41.70
CA LEU A 12 3.24 -10.40 -41.17
C LEU A 12 3.80 -9.08 -40.62
N LEU A 13 3.21 -7.93 -40.97
CA LEU A 13 3.64 -6.61 -40.48
C LEU A 13 2.89 -6.15 -39.23
N SER A 14 1.82 -6.85 -38.81
CA SER A 14 1.01 -6.48 -37.65
C SER A 14 1.58 -6.93 -36.31
N ASP A 15 2.57 -7.83 -36.28
CA ASP A 15 3.13 -8.35 -35.01
C ASP A 15 4.30 -7.55 -34.45
N PHE A 16 4.62 -6.38 -35.02
CA PHE A 16 5.75 -5.56 -34.56
C PHE A 16 5.37 -4.35 -33.71
N SER A 17 4.24 -4.43 -33.01
CA SER A 17 3.91 -3.43 -31.98
C SER A 17 4.42 -3.90 -30.61
N TYR A 18 5.73 -4.10 -30.46
CA TYR A 18 6.35 -4.14 -29.15
C TYR A 18 6.24 -2.75 -28.53
N SER A 19 5.35 -2.60 -27.57
CA SER A 19 5.36 -1.45 -26.67
C SER A 19 6.68 -1.47 -25.91
N GLN A 20 7.66 -0.72 -26.41
CA GLN A 20 8.86 -0.44 -25.64
C GLN A 20 8.47 0.51 -24.51
N ILE A 21 8.34 -0.03 -23.29
CA ILE A 21 8.40 0.78 -22.10
C ILE A 21 9.81 1.38 -22.08
N LEU A 22 9.91 2.64 -22.53
CA LEU A 22 11.14 3.40 -22.42
C LEU A 22 11.44 3.56 -20.93
N LYS A 23 12.35 2.73 -20.39
CA LYS A 23 13.07 3.04 -19.15
C LYS A 23 13.83 4.32 -19.41
N LYS A 24 13.27 5.46 -19.00
CA LYS A 24 13.96 6.73 -19.04
C LYS A 24 15.00 6.69 -17.92
N GLU A 25 16.22 6.29 -18.25
CA GLU A 25 17.37 6.46 -17.36
C GLU A 25 17.63 7.96 -17.23
N PHE A 26 17.52 8.49 -16.03
CA PHE A 26 17.91 9.86 -15.73
C PHE A 26 19.45 9.88 -15.57
N PRO A 27 20.19 10.62 -16.41
CA PRO A 27 21.64 10.71 -16.27
C PRO A 27 22.01 11.38 -14.95
N GLY A 28 22.74 10.67 -14.08
CA GLY A 28 23.33 11.25 -12.86
C GLY A 28 22.68 10.83 -11.54
N GLU A 29 21.61 10.07 -11.54
CA GLU A 29 21.08 9.45 -10.32
C GLU A 29 21.53 7.99 -10.29
N GLY A 30 22.22 7.59 -9.23
CA GLY A 30 22.41 6.18 -8.90
C GLY A 30 21.02 5.53 -8.92
N THR A 31 20.91 4.30 -9.38
CA THR A 31 19.65 3.57 -9.48
C THR A 31 18.86 3.69 -8.17
N VAL A 32 17.90 4.62 -8.15
CA VAL A 32 16.89 4.65 -7.09
C VAL A 32 15.98 3.47 -7.39
N ASP A 33 16.29 2.36 -6.79
CA ASP A 33 15.51 1.13 -6.94
C ASP A 33 15.04 0.65 -5.58
N ILE A 34 13.90 -0.02 -5.56
CA ILE A 34 13.40 -0.67 -4.35
C ILE A 34 14.08 -2.04 -4.29
N VAL A 35 14.96 -2.22 -3.31
CA VAL A 35 15.54 -3.53 -3.03
C VAL A 35 14.50 -4.37 -2.28
N GLU A 36 13.92 -5.33 -2.98
CA GLU A 36 12.98 -6.26 -2.36
C GLU A 36 13.70 -7.22 -1.41
N ASN A 37 13.30 -7.24 -0.17
CA ASN A 37 13.78 -8.15 0.87
C ASN A 37 12.64 -9.04 1.36
N LEU A 38 12.02 -9.78 0.45
CA LEU A 38 10.90 -10.69 0.77
C LEU A 38 11.34 -11.76 1.78
N GLY A 39 10.49 -12.00 2.77
CA GLY A 39 10.77 -12.97 3.84
C GLY A 39 11.73 -12.48 4.93
N SER A 40 12.22 -11.24 4.84
CA SER A 40 13.01 -10.65 5.92
C SER A 40 12.14 -10.35 7.14
N PRO A 41 12.67 -10.53 8.37
CA PRO A 41 11.94 -10.17 9.56
C PRO A 41 11.75 -8.65 9.65
N ILE A 42 10.56 -8.23 10.11
CA ILE A 42 10.31 -6.82 10.44
C ILE A 42 10.96 -6.47 11.79
N LEU A 43 11.34 -5.19 11.95
CA LEU A 43 11.96 -4.69 13.17
C LEU A 43 10.89 -4.51 14.26
N LEU A 44 10.57 -5.58 14.97
CA LEU A 44 9.51 -5.61 15.99
C LEU A 44 9.77 -4.70 17.19
N GLU A 45 11.05 -4.39 17.49
CA GLU A 45 11.45 -3.51 18.59
C GLU A 45 11.38 -2.00 18.23
N SER A 46 10.84 -1.66 17.05
CA SER A 46 10.66 -0.26 16.66
C SER A 46 9.63 0.43 17.55
N GLU A 47 10.00 1.64 18.05
CA GLU A 47 9.15 2.46 18.89
C GLU A 47 8.33 3.46 18.05
N PHE A 48 7.08 3.65 18.43
CA PHE A 48 6.14 4.58 17.81
C PHE A 48 5.36 5.35 18.89
N LEU A 49 4.65 6.39 18.46
CA LEU A 49 3.55 6.96 19.23
C LEU A 49 2.23 6.43 18.67
N ASN A 50 1.36 5.93 19.55
CA ASN A 50 0.01 5.57 19.13
C ASN A 50 -0.87 6.83 18.97
N GLU A 51 -2.10 6.66 18.55
CA GLU A 51 -3.07 7.73 18.35
C GLU A 51 -3.48 8.47 19.63
N ASN A 52 -3.08 7.98 20.79
CA ASN A 52 -3.30 8.65 22.10
C ASN A 52 -2.03 9.39 22.58
N GLY A 53 -0.94 9.33 21.82
CA GLY A 53 0.35 9.93 22.20
C GLY A 53 1.18 9.10 23.16
N GLU A 54 0.84 7.83 23.35
CA GLU A 54 1.57 6.90 24.20
C GLU A 54 2.69 6.21 23.41
N LYS A 55 3.83 5.98 24.04
CA LYS A 55 4.92 5.20 23.47
C LYS A 55 4.53 3.73 23.43
N VAL A 56 4.66 3.12 22.27
CA VAL A 56 4.36 1.71 22.01
C VAL A 56 5.48 1.08 21.21
N VAL A 57 5.64 -0.22 21.33
CA VAL A 57 6.58 -1.01 20.54
C VAL A 57 5.80 -1.85 19.55
N LEU A 58 6.29 -1.94 18.31
CA LEU A 58 5.57 -2.63 17.22
C LEU A 58 5.18 -4.07 17.61
N LYS A 59 6.03 -4.80 18.33
CA LYS A 59 5.76 -6.17 18.77
C LYS A 59 4.49 -6.33 19.61
N ASP A 60 4.10 -5.29 20.36
CA ASP A 60 2.95 -5.37 21.25
C ASP A 60 1.64 -5.60 20.49
N PHE A 61 1.61 -5.17 19.21
CA PHE A 61 0.47 -5.37 18.33
C PHE A 61 0.34 -6.79 17.77
N PHE A 62 1.37 -7.64 17.89
CA PHE A 62 1.34 -9.01 17.36
C PHE A 62 0.98 -10.08 18.43
N SER A 63 0.56 -9.66 19.61
CA SER A 63 0.22 -10.56 20.71
C SER A 63 -0.92 -11.54 20.42
N LYS A 64 -1.84 -11.18 19.53
CA LYS A 64 -3.02 -11.99 19.19
C LYS A 64 -2.76 -13.11 18.19
N ASN A 65 -1.57 -13.18 17.59
CA ASN A 65 -1.22 -14.16 16.55
C ASN A 65 -2.26 -14.26 15.41
N ILE A 66 -2.81 -13.13 15.00
CA ILE A 66 -3.73 -13.00 13.85
C ILE A 66 -3.02 -12.29 12.69
N PRO A 67 -3.44 -12.52 11.43
CA PRO A 67 -2.91 -11.81 10.28
C PRO A 67 -2.95 -10.30 10.48
N THR A 68 -1.87 -9.62 10.13
CA THR A 68 -1.74 -8.16 10.28
C THR A 68 -1.48 -7.51 8.93
N ILE A 69 -2.33 -6.57 8.57
CA ILE A 69 -2.13 -5.71 7.41
C ILE A 69 -1.40 -4.45 7.89
N ILE A 70 -0.20 -4.21 7.38
CA ILE A 70 0.56 -2.99 7.68
C ILE A 70 0.52 -2.08 6.47
N THR A 71 0.15 -0.81 6.68
CA THR A 71 0.21 0.23 5.66
C THR A 71 1.12 1.37 6.10
N LEU A 72 1.90 1.90 5.17
CA LEU A 72 2.80 3.02 5.40
C LEU A 72 2.24 4.23 4.64
N ASN A 73 1.95 5.32 5.35
CA ASN A 73 1.23 6.46 4.79
C ASN A 73 1.71 7.79 5.36
N TYR A 74 1.41 8.87 4.64
CA TYR A 74 1.32 10.21 5.20
C TYR A 74 -0.13 10.54 5.50
N PHE A 75 -0.46 10.98 6.70
CA PHE A 75 -1.85 11.24 7.09
C PHE A 75 -2.41 12.52 6.48
N GLU A 76 -1.59 13.52 6.23
CA GLU A 76 -1.98 14.74 5.52
C GLU A 76 -1.94 14.62 3.98
N CYS A 77 -1.49 13.49 3.43
CA CYS A 77 -1.44 13.30 1.98
C CYS A 77 -2.85 13.43 1.36
N PRO A 78 -3.07 14.41 0.48
CA PRO A 78 -4.42 14.70 -0.01
C PRO A 78 -4.91 13.71 -1.07
N MET A 79 -4.03 12.90 -1.65
CA MET A 79 -4.39 12.07 -2.82
C MET A 79 -4.00 10.60 -2.65
N LEU A 80 -2.76 10.20 -2.88
CA LEU A 80 -2.39 8.79 -3.01
C LEU A 80 -2.63 7.97 -1.73
N CYS A 81 -2.17 8.44 -0.58
CA CYS A 81 -2.35 7.73 0.69
C CYS A 81 -3.83 7.59 1.05
N THR A 82 -4.62 8.63 0.77
CA THR A 82 -6.07 8.59 0.97
C THR A 82 -6.74 7.59 0.02
N LEU A 83 -6.31 7.51 -1.25
CA LEU A 83 -6.84 6.53 -2.20
C LEU A 83 -6.50 5.09 -1.79
N VAL A 84 -5.27 4.83 -1.34
CA VAL A 84 -4.84 3.51 -0.87
C VAL A 84 -5.65 3.08 0.34
N LEU A 85 -5.79 3.94 1.35
CA LEU A 85 -6.57 3.63 2.55
C LEU A 85 -8.07 3.47 2.26
N ASN A 86 -8.62 4.27 1.35
CA ASN A 86 -10.01 4.10 0.92
C ASN A 86 -10.20 2.78 0.20
N GLY A 87 -9.32 2.43 -0.75
CA GLY A 87 -9.37 1.15 -1.45
C GLY A 87 -9.26 -0.05 -0.52
N LEU A 88 -8.39 0.04 0.50
CA LEU A 88 -8.30 -0.97 1.56
C LEU A 88 -9.63 -1.07 2.32
N GLY A 89 -10.17 0.05 2.82
CA GLY A 89 -11.43 0.06 3.56
C GLY A 89 -12.61 -0.48 2.74
N ASP A 90 -12.72 -0.10 1.47
CA ASP A 90 -13.76 -0.61 0.56
C ASP A 90 -13.62 -2.11 0.33
N SER A 91 -12.39 -2.63 0.22
CA SER A 91 -12.12 -4.06 0.07
C SER A 91 -12.50 -4.83 1.33
N LEU A 92 -12.13 -4.33 2.51
CA LEU A 92 -12.39 -4.96 3.80
C LEU A 92 -13.87 -4.96 4.17
N LYS A 93 -14.63 -3.94 3.80
CA LYS A 93 -16.07 -3.84 4.03
C LYS A 93 -16.85 -5.00 3.40
N ASN A 94 -16.34 -5.58 2.32
CA ASN A 94 -16.98 -6.67 1.59
C ASN A 94 -16.52 -8.05 2.06
N LEU A 95 -15.63 -8.13 3.06
CA LEU A 95 -15.19 -9.40 3.64
C LEU A 95 -16.15 -9.88 4.73
N SER A 96 -16.30 -11.19 4.84
CA SER A 96 -16.98 -11.82 5.98
C SER A 96 -16.13 -11.86 7.26
N LEU A 97 -14.84 -11.53 7.15
CA LEU A 97 -13.89 -11.51 8.25
C LEU A 97 -14.05 -10.23 9.09
N LYS A 98 -13.80 -10.34 10.39
CA LYS A 98 -13.94 -9.23 11.35
C LYS A 98 -12.59 -8.71 11.81
N ALA A 99 -12.37 -7.40 11.65
CA ALA A 99 -11.19 -6.74 12.19
C ALA A 99 -11.14 -6.89 13.72
N GLY A 100 -9.94 -7.07 14.27
CA GLY A 100 -9.70 -7.30 15.69
C GLY A 100 -9.88 -8.75 16.16
N ASN A 101 -10.56 -9.60 15.36
CA ASN A 101 -10.75 -11.03 15.63
C ASN A 101 -10.00 -11.89 14.62
N ASP A 102 -10.31 -11.71 13.34
CA ASP A 102 -9.78 -12.56 12.26
C ASP A 102 -8.51 -11.96 11.64
N TYR A 103 -8.37 -10.64 11.70
CA TYR A 103 -7.21 -9.89 11.25
C TYR A 103 -7.12 -8.55 12.00
N GLN A 104 -5.99 -7.87 11.88
CA GLN A 104 -5.82 -6.50 12.37
C GLN A 104 -5.17 -5.62 11.32
N ILE A 105 -5.31 -4.31 11.47
CA ILE A 105 -4.70 -3.31 10.58
C ILE A 105 -3.86 -2.37 11.45
N ILE A 106 -2.63 -2.15 11.01
CA ILE A 106 -1.73 -1.15 11.57
C ILE A 106 -1.38 -0.18 10.47
N THR A 107 -1.73 1.09 10.64
CA THR A 107 -1.33 2.15 9.73
C THR A 107 -0.24 2.98 10.39
N ILE A 108 0.94 2.98 9.79
CA ILE A 108 2.10 3.71 10.31
C ILE A 108 2.29 4.97 9.48
N ASP A 109 2.36 6.10 10.17
CA ASP A 109 2.77 7.37 9.57
C ASP A 109 4.28 7.35 9.39
N ILE A 110 4.73 7.61 8.16
CA ILE A 110 6.15 7.69 7.82
C ILE A 110 6.67 9.14 7.72
N ASN A 111 5.83 10.12 8.05
CA ASN A 111 6.23 11.52 8.14
C ASN A 111 6.52 11.91 9.60
N PRO A 112 7.79 12.12 9.98
CA PRO A 112 8.14 12.43 11.36
C PRO A 112 7.63 13.79 11.86
N HIS A 113 7.06 14.61 10.97
CA HIS A 113 6.50 15.93 11.30
C HIS A 113 4.99 15.90 11.58
N GLU A 114 4.33 14.79 11.28
CA GLU A 114 2.90 14.63 11.57
C GLU A 114 2.69 14.25 13.05
N THR A 115 1.51 14.48 13.57
CA THR A 115 1.24 14.39 15.01
C THR A 115 0.29 13.23 15.34
N TYR A 116 0.35 12.72 16.58
CA TYR A 116 -0.56 11.69 17.04
C TYR A 116 -2.04 12.14 17.04
N GLN A 117 -2.30 13.46 17.21
CA GLN A 117 -3.67 14.01 17.11
C GLN A 117 -4.23 13.81 15.69
N LEU A 118 -3.39 13.98 14.67
CA LEU A 118 -3.76 13.71 13.29
C LEU A 118 -4.04 12.22 13.07
N ALA A 119 -3.20 11.34 13.66
CA ALA A 119 -3.43 9.89 13.65
C ALA A 119 -4.78 9.54 14.29
N HIS A 120 -5.09 10.13 15.46
CA HIS A 120 -6.36 9.95 16.14
C HIS A 120 -7.55 10.35 15.26
N GLN A 121 -7.49 11.53 14.67
CA GLN A 121 -8.57 12.01 13.78
C GLN A 121 -8.72 11.14 12.54
N LYS A 122 -7.60 10.71 11.94
CA LYS A 122 -7.60 9.81 10.78
C LYS A 122 -8.27 8.48 11.13
N LYS A 123 -7.83 7.83 12.21
CA LYS A 123 -8.41 6.58 12.72
C LYS A 123 -9.92 6.72 12.94
N LYS A 124 -10.34 7.74 13.67
CA LYS A 124 -11.77 8.01 13.94
C LYS A 124 -12.59 8.12 12.66
N ASN A 125 -12.10 8.85 11.66
CA ASN A 125 -12.79 9.03 10.38
C ASN A 125 -12.95 7.71 9.63
N TYR A 126 -11.91 6.86 9.62
CA TYR A 126 -11.94 5.57 8.92
C TYR A 126 -12.81 4.55 9.63
N VAL A 127 -12.73 4.45 10.95
CA VAL A 127 -13.62 3.62 11.78
C VAL A 127 -15.08 3.99 11.51
N GLN A 128 -15.42 5.28 11.55
CA GLN A 128 -16.76 5.74 11.29
C GLN A 128 -17.22 5.47 9.85
N LYS A 129 -16.35 5.72 8.86
CA LYS A 129 -16.69 5.54 7.44
C LYS A 129 -16.92 4.09 7.05
N TYR A 130 -16.13 3.18 7.59
CA TYR A 130 -16.11 1.78 7.16
C TYR A 130 -16.78 0.83 8.18
N GLY A 131 -17.15 1.31 9.36
CA GLY A 131 -17.77 0.49 10.41
C GLY A 131 -16.84 -0.61 10.92
N ILE A 132 -15.53 -0.35 10.94
CA ILE A 132 -14.51 -1.30 11.38
C ILE A 132 -14.16 -0.96 12.83
N ASP A 133 -14.96 -1.46 13.77
CA ASP A 133 -14.71 -1.32 15.19
C ASP A 133 -13.52 -2.22 15.56
N ASN A 134 -12.47 -1.68 16.11
CA ASN A 134 -11.19 -2.34 16.48
C ASN A 134 -10.07 -2.30 15.41
N LEU A 135 -9.92 -1.16 14.76
CA LEU A 135 -8.67 -0.82 14.07
C LEU A 135 -7.61 -0.37 15.08
#